data_9aa63b9d2ea4277c1151e7320a633238
#
_entry.id   9aa63b9d2ea4277c1151e7320a633238
#
_cell.length_a   1.000
_cell.length_b   1.000
_cell.length_c   1.000
_cell.angle_alpha   90.00
_cell.angle_beta   90.00
_cell.angle_gamma   90.00
#
_symmetry.space_group_name_H-M   'P 1'
#
loop_
_entity.id
_entity.type
_entity.pdbx_description
1 polymer ?
#
loop_
_entity_poly.entity_id
_entity_poly.type
_entity_poly.pdbx_seq_one_letter_code
_entity_poly.pdbx_strand_id
1 'polypeptide(L)'
;MLRPSMAARVHPSSVVSDKAELGDGTQIWLYCQVRENVRIGKGCVLGKGIYIDTGVTIGDNVKIQNNASIYTGVTIEDGVFVGPHVCFTNDKVPRAVNPDMSLKGLDDWHVTPTLVKAGAALGANSTIVCGVTVGRWAMVASGTVVTKDVPDHALVMGNPARFFAWVCSCGKRVQIDESERRGVCACGRTLLMERSADGRNDVVRVA
;
A
#
# COMPACT_ATOMS: atom_id res chain seq x y z
N MET A 1 28.94 -9.95 -10.30
CA MET A 1 28.83 -8.91 -11.35
C MET A 1 27.66 -7.99 -11.01
N LEU A 2 27.93 -6.75 -10.61
CA LEU A 2 26.90 -5.72 -10.45
C LEU A 2 26.36 -5.39 -11.83
N ARG A 3 25.04 -5.54 -12.04
CA ARG A 3 24.40 -5.04 -13.26
C ARG A 3 24.59 -3.52 -13.29
N PRO A 4 24.91 -2.92 -14.45
CA PRO A 4 24.99 -1.47 -14.54
C PRO A 4 23.65 -0.87 -14.10
N SER A 5 23.72 0.20 -13.31
CA SER A 5 22.55 1.00 -12.91
C SER A 5 21.83 1.44 -14.19
N MET A 6 20.57 1.06 -14.32
CA MET A 6 19.74 1.48 -15.45
C MET A 6 18.85 2.63 -14.98
N ALA A 7 18.95 3.78 -15.61
CA ALA A 7 18.09 4.92 -15.37
C ALA A 7 16.58 4.51 -15.41
N ALA A 8 15.75 5.25 -14.70
CA ALA A 8 14.30 5.03 -14.75
C ALA A 8 13.78 5.20 -16.20
N ARG A 9 12.82 4.36 -16.59
CA ARG A 9 12.17 4.40 -17.91
C ARG A 9 10.74 4.90 -17.77
N VAL A 10 10.44 6.02 -18.40
CA VAL A 10 9.11 6.61 -18.43
C VAL A 10 8.55 6.51 -19.86
N HIS A 11 7.35 5.96 -20.02
CA HIS A 11 6.69 5.92 -21.32
C HIS A 11 6.32 7.35 -21.76
N PRO A 12 6.53 7.73 -23.04
CA PRO A 12 6.33 9.10 -23.52
C PRO A 12 4.91 9.68 -23.33
N SER A 13 3.89 8.83 -23.19
CA SER A 13 2.52 9.26 -22.90
C SER A 13 2.24 9.54 -21.42
N SER A 14 3.22 9.35 -20.55
CA SER A 14 3.06 9.62 -19.12
C SER A 14 3.59 10.99 -18.76
N VAL A 15 2.92 11.65 -17.82
CA VAL A 15 3.30 12.96 -17.31
C VAL A 15 3.93 12.77 -15.94
N VAL A 16 5.23 12.99 -15.85
CA VAL A 16 5.99 12.91 -14.61
C VAL A 16 6.58 14.28 -14.33
N SER A 17 6.33 14.82 -13.14
CA SER A 17 6.90 16.10 -12.73
C SER A 17 8.43 16.05 -12.71
N ASP A 18 9.09 17.11 -13.13
CA ASP A 18 10.53 17.32 -13.01
C ASP A 18 11.02 17.38 -11.56
N LYS A 19 10.11 17.62 -10.61
CA LYS A 19 10.36 17.58 -9.17
C LYS A 19 10.11 16.21 -8.54
N ALA A 20 9.76 15.18 -9.32
CA ALA A 20 9.66 13.82 -8.84
C ALA A 20 11.01 13.11 -8.88
N GLU A 21 11.31 12.33 -7.86
CA GLU A 21 12.53 11.53 -7.76
C GLU A 21 12.22 10.08 -8.14
N LEU A 22 12.91 9.54 -9.14
CA LEU A 22 12.75 8.17 -9.61
C LEU A 22 14.04 7.38 -9.41
N GLY A 23 13.96 6.28 -8.67
CA GLY A 23 15.09 5.37 -8.47
C GLY A 23 15.42 4.54 -9.72
N ASP A 24 16.66 4.07 -9.77
CA ASP A 24 17.22 3.29 -10.87
C ASP A 24 16.38 2.04 -11.18
N GLY A 25 16.21 1.73 -12.46
CA GLY A 25 15.49 0.56 -12.95
C GLY A 25 13.97 0.64 -12.82
N THR A 26 13.42 1.74 -12.28
CA THR A 26 11.98 1.94 -12.20
C THR A 26 11.37 2.16 -13.59
N GLN A 27 10.20 1.54 -13.82
CA GLN A 27 9.49 1.57 -15.09
C GLN A 27 8.10 2.15 -14.89
N ILE A 28 7.78 3.20 -15.66
CA ILE A 28 6.46 3.83 -15.68
C ILE A 28 5.86 3.64 -17.07
N TRP A 29 4.74 2.92 -17.11
CA TRP A 29 4.04 2.60 -18.35
C TRP A 29 3.09 3.72 -18.77
N LEU A 30 2.20 3.46 -19.73
CA LEU A 30 1.38 4.44 -20.45
C LEU A 30 0.40 5.21 -19.54
N TYR A 31 0.22 6.49 -19.86
CA TYR A 31 -0.81 7.36 -19.30
C TYR A 31 -0.79 7.52 -17.77
N CYS A 32 0.36 7.36 -17.15
CA CYS A 32 0.51 7.66 -15.73
C CYS A 32 0.69 9.16 -15.51
N GLN A 33 0.21 9.62 -14.35
CA GLN A 33 0.49 10.97 -13.86
C GLN A 33 1.20 10.86 -12.51
N VAL A 34 2.41 11.40 -12.43
CA VAL A 34 3.22 11.48 -11.19
C VAL A 34 3.46 12.96 -10.90
N ARG A 35 2.94 13.41 -9.77
CA ARG A 35 2.99 14.80 -9.36
C ARG A 35 4.34 15.20 -8.75
N GLU A 36 4.43 16.45 -8.39
CA GLU A 36 5.60 17.07 -7.78
C GLU A 36 5.93 16.48 -6.39
N ASN A 37 7.21 16.46 -6.05
CA ASN A 37 7.74 15.98 -4.77
C ASN A 37 7.43 14.51 -4.45
N VAL A 38 7.01 13.72 -5.44
CA VAL A 38 6.87 12.27 -5.30
C VAL A 38 8.26 11.64 -5.28
N ARG A 39 8.45 10.65 -4.40
CA ARG A 39 9.66 9.83 -4.37
C ARG A 39 9.30 8.39 -4.66
N ILE A 40 9.92 7.79 -5.67
CA ILE A 40 9.75 6.38 -6.04
C ILE A 40 11.12 5.73 -6.00
N GLY A 41 11.25 4.66 -5.22
CA GLY A 41 12.47 3.89 -5.07
C GLY A 41 12.91 3.16 -6.33
N LYS A 42 13.87 2.25 -6.20
CA LYS A 42 14.51 1.50 -7.29
C LYS A 42 13.67 0.29 -7.69
N GLY A 43 13.76 -0.10 -8.98
CA GLY A 43 13.18 -1.35 -9.46
C GLY A 43 11.66 -1.43 -9.42
N CYS A 44 10.96 -0.31 -9.27
CA CYS A 44 9.50 -0.27 -9.25
C CYS A 44 8.90 -0.48 -10.63
N VAL A 45 7.70 -1.02 -10.69
CA VAL A 45 6.93 -1.18 -11.92
C VAL A 45 5.55 -0.58 -11.75
N LEU A 46 5.28 0.50 -12.49
CA LEU A 46 4.00 1.19 -12.51
C LEU A 46 3.27 0.86 -13.83
N GLY A 47 2.11 0.21 -13.73
CA GLY A 47 1.24 -0.11 -14.86
C GLY A 47 0.65 1.14 -15.52
N LYS A 48 -0.33 0.96 -16.41
CA LYS A 48 -0.93 2.11 -17.10
C LYS A 48 -1.94 2.87 -16.25
N GLY A 49 -2.09 4.18 -16.52
CA GLY A 49 -3.18 5.00 -15.98
C GLY A 49 -3.13 5.20 -14.47
N ILE A 50 -1.96 5.11 -13.87
CA ILE A 50 -1.78 5.32 -12.43
C ILE A 50 -1.70 6.82 -12.15
N TYR A 51 -2.40 7.24 -11.10
CA TYR A 51 -2.28 8.58 -10.53
C TYR A 51 -1.51 8.54 -9.20
N ILE A 52 -0.46 9.33 -9.10
CA ILE A 52 0.32 9.53 -7.87
C ILE A 52 0.37 11.02 -7.56
N ASP A 53 -0.25 11.37 -6.45
CA ASP A 53 -0.39 12.75 -6.00
C ASP A 53 0.88 13.28 -5.32
N THR A 54 0.91 14.57 -5.07
CA THR A 54 2.06 15.29 -4.53
C THR A 54 2.55 14.69 -3.20
N GLY A 55 3.86 14.63 -3.02
CA GLY A 55 4.51 14.23 -1.78
C GLY A 55 4.40 12.76 -1.39
N VAL A 56 3.80 11.91 -2.21
CA VAL A 56 3.73 10.46 -1.97
C VAL A 56 5.13 9.85 -1.98
N THR A 57 5.37 8.92 -1.04
CA THR A 57 6.64 8.18 -0.96
C THR A 57 6.40 6.70 -1.22
N ILE A 58 7.19 6.12 -2.14
CA ILE A 58 7.15 4.72 -2.54
C ILE A 58 8.56 4.15 -2.44
N GLY A 59 8.71 3.05 -1.70
CA GLY A 59 9.96 2.33 -1.51
C GLY A 59 10.45 1.56 -2.74
N ASP A 60 11.40 0.67 -2.54
CA ASP A 60 12.03 -0.12 -3.59
C ASP A 60 11.18 -1.35 -4.00
N ASN A 61 11.32 -1.79 -5.26
CA ASN A 61 10.70 -3.02 -5.78
C ASN A 61 9.17 -3.10 -5.63
N VAL A 62 8.49 -1.96 -5.61
CA VAL A 62 7.03 -1.88 -5.53
C VAL A 62 6.42 -2.13 -6.91
N LYS A 63 5.34 -2.92 -6.95
CA LYS A 63 4.54 -3.13 -8.16
C LYS A 63 3.16 -2.52 -8.01
N ILE A 64 2.84 -1.54 -8.83
CA ILE A 64 1.53 -0.90 -8.87
C ILE A 64 0.86 -1.24 -10.19
N GLN A 65 -0.31 -1.88 -10.11
CA GLN A 65 -1.06 -2.31 -11.28
C GLN A 65 -1.93 -1.17 -11.84
N ASN A 66 -2.53 -1.41 -13.00
CA ASN A 66 -3.23 -0.40 -13.79
C ASN A 66 -4.32 0.35 -13.00
N ASN A 67 -4.44 1.65 -13.28
CA ASN A 67 -5.52 2.51 -12.80
C ASN A 67 -5.62 2.63 -11.26
N ALA A 68 -4.55 2.42 -10.54
CA ALA A 68 -4.50 2.72 -9.11
C ALA A 68 -4.42 4.24 -8.89
N SER A 69 -5.06 4.72 -7.81
CA SER A 69 -5.04 6.13 -7.40
C SER A 69 -4.42 6.25 -6.00
N ILE A 70 -3.30 6.96 -5.92
CA ILE A 70 -2.52 7.12 -4.69
C ILE A 70 -2.46 8.62 -4.38
N TYR A 71 -3.23 9.03 -3.39
CA TYR A 71 -3.35 10.44 -3.02
C TYR A 71 -2.30 10.86 -1.99
N THR A 72 -2.14 12.17 -1.84
CA THR A 72 -1.20 12.77 -0.89
C THR A 72 -1.39 12.23 0.53
N GLY A 73 -0.29 12.10 1.28
CA GLY A 73 -0.27 11.51 2.62
C GLY A 73 -0.06 9.99 2.66
N VAL A 74 0.04 9.32 1.50
CA VAL A 74 0.32 7.88 1.43
C VAL A 74 1.82 7.63 1.41
N THR A 75 2.25 6.67 2.23
CA THR A 75 3.59 6.07 2.20
C THR A 75 3.47 4.57 1.94
N ILE A 76 4.22 4.07 0.97
CA ILE A 76 4.29 2.66 0.58
C ILE A 76 5.73 2.20 0.77
N GLU A 77 5.97 1.23 1.65
CA GLU A 77 7.30 0.65 1.87
C GLU A 77 7.69 -0.34 0.76
N ASP A 78 8.89 -0.94 0.89
CA ASP A 78 9.49 -1.82 -0.11
C ASP A 78 8.67 -3.07 -0.41
N GLY A 79 8.74 -3.54 -1.66
CA GLY A 79 8.20 -4.82 -2.08
C GLY A 79 6.68 -4.95 -2.03
N VAL A 80 5.96 -3.84 -1.85
CA VAL A 80 4.48 -3.85 -1.81
C VAL A 80 3.91 -4.12 -3.20
N PHE A 81 2.84 -4.92 -3.23
CA PHE A 81 2.01 -5.12 -4.41
C PHE A 81 0.70 -4.32 -4.27
N VAL A 82 0.42 -3.44 -5.23
CA VAL A 82 -0.83 -2.70 -5.34
C VAL A 82 -1.59 -3.20 -6.56
N GLY A 83 -2.73 -3.85 -6.33
CA GLY A 83 -3.59 -4.41 -7.37
C GLY A 83 -4.23 -3.34 -8.26
N PRO A 84 -4.81 -3.74 -9.42
CA PRO A 84 -5.46 -2.79 -10.31
C PRO A 84 -6.68 -2.13 -9.64
N HIS A 85 -6.89 -0.86 -9.97
CA HIS A 85 -7.99 -0.05 -9.43
C HIS A 85 -8.02 0.09 -7.91
N VAL A 86 -6.90 -0.13 -7.22
CA VAL A 86 -6.81 0.21 -5.81
C VAL A 86 -6.90 1.72 -5.66
N CYS A 87 -7.75 2.16 -4.71
CA CYS A 87 -7.93 3.57 -4.40
C CYS A 87 -7.54 3.82 -2.94
N PHE A 88 -6.64 4.76 -2.72
CA PHE A 88 -6.39 5.34 -1.42
C PHE A 88 -7.22 6.63 -1.27
N THR A 89 -7.76 6.89 -0.10
CA THR A 89 -8.35 8.19 0.21
C THR A 89 -7.38 9.01 1.07
N ASN A 90 -7.61 10.31 1.21
CA ASN A 90 -6.76 11.19 2.02
C ASN A 90 -7.55 12.12 2.95
N ASP A 91 -8.87 12.18 2.78
CA ASP A 91 -9.80 12.94 3.62
C ASP A 91 -10.86 12.01 4.22
N LYS A 92 -11.08 12.10 5.55
CA LYS A 92 -12.10 11.32 6.28
C LYS A 92 -13.50 11.92 6.19
N VAL A 93 -13.60 13.21 5.92
CA VAL A 93 -14.87 13.95 5.89
C VAL A 93 -14.99 14.84 4.65
N PRO A 94 -14.89 14.23 3.45
CA PRO A 94 -14.80 14.99 2.21
C PRO A 94 -16.07 15.82 1.95
N ARG A 95 -15.87 17.08 1.67
CA ARG A 95 -16.90 18.01 1.22
C ARG A 95 -16.29 18.97 0.20
N ALA A 96 -17.03 19.27 -0.86
CA ALA A 96 -16.60 20.23 -1.86
C ALA A 96 -16.72 21.68 -1.36
N VAL A 97 -17.64 21.91 -0.43
CA VAL A 97 -17.96 23.24 0.07
C VAL A 97 -17.99 23.28 1.60
N ASN A 98 -17.81 24.45 2.14
CA ASN A 98 -18.06 24.80 3.53
C ASN A 98 -19.58 24.92 3.79
N PRO A 99 -20.06 25.01 5.07
CA PRO A 99 -21.50 25.14 5.37
C PRO A 99 -22.17 26.36 4.74
N ASP A 100 -21.42 27.42 4.45
CA ASP A 100 -21.88 28.64 3.77
C ASP A 100 -21.87 28.53 2.23
N MET A 101 -21.62 27.35 1.67
CA MET A 101 -21.52 27.05 0.23
C MET A 101 -20.28 27.64 -0.47
N SER A 102 -19.33 28.24 0.24
CA SER A 102 -18.03 28.61 -0.32
C SER A 102 -17.21 27.36 -0.65
N LEU A 103 -16.44 27.38 -1.74
CA LEU A 103 -15.55 26.27 -2.10
C LEU A 103 -14.48 26.09 -1.00
N LYS A 104 -14.24 24.84 -0.61
CA LYS A 104 -13.13 24.51 0.29
C LYS A 104 -11.79 24.78 -0.40
N GLY A 105 -10.94 25.50 0.30
CA GLY A 105 -9.53 25.69 -0.04
C GLY A 105 -8.62 24.68 0.65
N LEU A 106 -7.32 24.89 0.54
CA LEU A 106 -6.30 24.00 1.11
C LEU A 106 -6.33 23.95 2.64
N ASP A 107 -6.80 25.03 3.29
CA ASP A 107 -6.85 25.15 4.74
C ASP A 107 -8.13 24.58 5.38
N ASP A 108 -9.09 24.18 4.54
CA ASP A 108 -10.42 23.73 4.99
C ASP A 108 -10.52 22.21 5.17
N TRP A 109 -9.42 21.49 5.01
CA TRP A 109 -9.36 20.04 5.21
C TRP A 109 -7.96 19.57 5.63
N HIS A 110 -7.87 18.36 6.16
CA HIS A 110 -6.61 17.81 6.65
C HIS A 110 -6.30 16.46 6.03
N VAL A 111 -5.08 16.32 5.52
CA VAL A 111 -4.56 15.04 5.07
C VAL A 111 -4.39 14.10 6.26
N THR A 112 -4.99 12.92 6.18
CA THR A 112 -4.79 11.87 7.16
C THR A 112 -3.83 10.82 6.60
N PRO A 113 -2.60 10.66 7.16
CA PRO A 113 -1.57 9.80 6.58
C PRO A 113 -1.96 8.33 6.58
N THR A 114 -1.56 7.61 5.54
CA THR A 114 -1.72 6.15 5.39
C THR A 114 -0.37 5.50 5.18
N LEU A 115 -0.11 4.38 5.87
CA LEU A 115 1.13 3.62 5.73
C LEU A 115 0.84 2.20 5.23
N VAL A 116 1.51 1.78 4.17
CA VAL A 116 1.54 0.39 3.71
C VAL A 116 2.93 -0.16 3.94
N LYS A 117 3.06 -1.09 4.88
CA LYS A 117 4.35 -1.66 5.29
C LYS A 117 4.86 -2.69 4.29
N ALA A 118 6.17 -2.95 4.36
CA ALA A 118 6.92 -3.77 3.43
C ALA A 118 6.28 -5.14 3.17
N GLY A 119 6.28 -5.54 1.88
CA GLY A 119 5.79 -6.83 1.42
C GLY A 119 4.27 -7.00 1.46
N ALA A 120 3.49 -6.01 1.89
CA ALA A 120 2.03 -6.09 1.86
C ALA A 120 1.48 -6.20 0.45
N ALA A 121 0.29 -6.81 0.31
CA ALA A 121 -0.39 -6.96 -0.97
C ALA A 121 -1.83 -6.44 -0.90
N LEU A 122 -2.16 -5.50 -1.75
CA LEU A 122 -3.49 -4.91 -1.86
C LEU A 122 -4.21 -5.50 -3.08
N GLY A 123 -5.31 -6.20 -2.86
CA GLY A 123 -6.08 -6.85 -3.91
C GLY A 123 -6.80 -5.85 -4.82
N ALA A 124 -7.12 -6.29 -6.03
CA ALA A 124 -7.80 -5.48 -7.04
C ALA A 124 -9.11 -4.84 -6.50
N ASN A 125 -9.38 -3.60 -6.90
CA ASN A 125 -10.57 -2.84 -6.50
C ASN A 125 -10.72 -2.66 -4.97
N SER A 126 -9.66 -2.83 -4.19
CA SER A 126 -9.74 -2.49 -2.76
C SER A 126 -9.65 -0.98 -2.55
N THR A 127 -10.35 -0.51 -1.51
CA THR A 127 -10.28 0.88 -1.06
C THR A 127 -9.59 0.96 0.28
N ILE A 128 -8.57 1.78 0.38
CA ILE A 128 -7.82 2.02 1.61
C ILE A 128 -8.24 3.39 2.15
N VAL A 129 -9.05 3.39 3.18
CA VAL A 129 -9.48 4.63 3.84
C VAL A 129 -8.28 5.23 4.58
N CYS A 130 -8.12 6.54 4.48
CA CYS A 130 -6.97 7.23 5.07
C CYS A 130 -6.88 7.06 6.59
N GLY A 131 -5.66 7.17 7.12
CA GLY A 131 -5.38 7.04 8.54
C GLY A 131 -5.24 5.60 9.03
N VAL A 132 -5.02 4.64 8.13
CA VAL A 132 -4.76 3.24 8.49
C VAL A 132 -3.32 2.85 8.22
N THR A 133 -2.85 1.87 8.98
CA THR A 133 -1.61 1.15 8.69
C THR A 133 -1.96 -0.24 8.18
N VAL A 134 -1.48 -0.59 6.97
CA VAL A 134 -1.49 -1.97 6.49
C VAL A 134 -0.18 -2.62 6.86
N GLY A 135 -0.25 -3.66 7.67
CA GLY A 135 0.91 -4.32 8.29
C GLY A 135 1.83 -5.01 7.28
N ARG A 136 3.00 -5.36 7.77
CA ARG A 136 4.06 -6.04 7.02
C ARG A 136 3.57 -7.42 6.53
N TRP A 137 3.76 -7.71 5.24
CA TRP A 137 3.28 -8.95 4.60
C TRP A 137 1.78 -9.19 4.74
N ALA A 138 1.00 -8.19 5.16
CA ALA A 138 -0.45 -8.30 5.20
C ALA A 138 -1.04 -8.42 3.79
N MET A 139 -2.20 -9.02 3.70
CA MET A 139 -2.92 -9.19 2.44
C MET A 139 -4.33 -8.64 2.57
N VAL A 140 -4.69 -7.74 1.68
CA VAL A 140 -6.05 -7.22 1.52
C VAL A 140 -6.68 -7.94 0.32
N ALA A 141 -7.77 -8.63 0.53
CA ALA A 141 -8.48 -9.32 -0.55
C ALA A 141 -9.09 -8.33 -1.56
N SER A 142 -9.34 -8.79 -2.78
CA SER A 142 -9.96 -7.96 -3.81
C SER A 142 -11.34 -7.44 -3.39
N GLY A 143 -11.67 -6.19 -3.75
CA GLY A 143 -12.94 -5.54 -3.41
C GLY A 143 -13.12 -5.16 -1.93
N THR A 144 -12.10 -5.27 -1.13
CA THR A 144 -12.15 -4.99 0.32
C THR A 144 -12.08 -3.48 0.60
N VAL A 145 -12.85 -3.01 1.60
CA VAL A 145 -12.76 -1.63 2.11
C VAL A 145 -12.08 -1.64 3.48
N VAL A 146 -10.83 -1.19 3.51
CA VAL A 146 -10.01 -1.14 4.73
C VAL A 146 -10.28 0.15 5.48
N THR A 147 -10.87 0.06 6.67
CA THR A 147 -11.26 1.20 7.51
C THR A 147 -10.53 1.25 8.87
N LYS A 148 -9.70 0.25 9.16
CA LYS A 148 -8.91 0.11 10.39
C LYS A 148 -7.56 -0.50 10.05
N ASP A 149 -6.61 -0.38 10.97
CA ASP A 149 -5.30 -1.00 10.83
C ASP A 149 -5.40 -2.50 10.59
N VAL A 150 -4.52 -2.99 9.72
CA VAL A 150 -4.38 -4.40 9.39
C VAL A 150 -3.10 -4.91 10.03
N PRO A 151 -3.16 -5.94 10.90
CA PRO A 151 -1.97 -6.49 11.54
C PRO A 151 -0.96 -7.06 10.53
N ASP A 152 0.30 -7.14 10.92
CA ASP A 152 1.33 -7.84 10.15
C ASP A 152 0.89 -9.28 9.88
N HIS A 153 1.10 -9.78 8.66
CA HIS A 153 0.72 -11.13 8.24
C HIS A 153 -0.79 -11.46 8.27
N ALA A 154 -1.67 -10.49 8.47
CA ALA A 154 -3.11 -10.72 8.42
C ALA A 154 -3.65 -10.67 6.97
N LEU A 155 -4.52 -11.61 6.62
CA LEU A 155 -5.41 -11.52 5.47
C LEU A 155 -6.74 -10.95 5.96
N VAL A 156 -7.14 -9.84 5.34
CA VAL A 156 -8.44 -9.20 5.60
C VAL A 156 -9.30 -9.18 4.35
N MET A 157 -10.63 -9.28 4.52
CA MET A 157 -11.59 -9.24 3.41
C MET A 157 -12.92 -8.61 3.83
N GLY A 158 -13.68 -8.15 2.82
CA GLY A 158 -15.05 -7.66 2.98
C GLY A 158 -15.17 -6.13 3.05
N ASN A 159 -16.42 -5.66 3.19
CA ASN A 159 -16.76 -4.24 3.36
C ASN A 159 -17.69 -4.08 4.57
N PRO A 160 -17.18 -3.51 5.67
CA PRO A 160 -15.79 -3.18 5.92
C PRO A 160 -14.90 -4.42 6.13
N ALA A 161 -13.59 -4.26 5.95
CA ALA A 161 -12.60 -5.31 6.12
C ALA A 161 -12.69 -5.99 7.49
N ARG A 162 -12.60 -7.33 7.50
CA ARG A 162 -12.52 -8.17 8.70
C ARG A 162 -11.37 -9.13 8.56
N PHE A 163 -10.75 -9.49 9.68
CA PHE A 163 -9.74 -10.54 9.71
C PHE A 163 -10.32 -11.85 9.18
N PHE A 164 -9.57 -12.54 8.35
CA PHE A 164 -9.97 -13.80 7.75
C PHE A 164 -8.99 -14.94 8.07
N ALA A 165 -7.68 -14.69 7.95
CA ALA A 165 -6.66 -15.70 8.21
C ALA A 165 -5.29 -15.04 8.44
N TRP A 166 -4.32 -15.83 8.87
CA TRP A 166 -2.91 -15.47 8.82
C TRP A 166 -2.28 -15.92 7.50
N VAL A 167 -1.32 -15.14 7.00
CA VAL A 167 -0.60 -15.43 5.75
C VAL A 167 0.91 -15.36 5.95
N CYS A 168 1.60 -16.28 5.31
CA CYS A 168 3.05 -16.26 5.24
C CYS A 168 3.54 -15.20 4.24
N SER A 169 4.79 -14.77 4.36
CA SER A 169 5.43 -13.90 3.37
C SER A 169 5.49 -14.50 1.94
N CYS A 170 5.24 -15.81 1.77
CA CYS A 170 5.05 -16.42 0.45
C CYS A 170 3.61 -16.30 -0.10
N GLY A 171 2.70 -15.66 0.62
CA GLY A 171 1.29 -15.46 0.24
C GLY A 171 0.35 -16.62 0.57
N LYS A 172 0.82 -17.75 1.09
CA LYS A 172 -0.04 -18.87 1.49
C LYS A 172 -0.63 -18.67 2.87
N ARG A 173 -1.88 -19.08 3.05
CA ARG A 173 -2.53 -19.08 4.38
C ARG A 173 -1.82 -20.06 5.31
N VAL A 174 -1.79 -19.71 6.59
CA VAL A 174 -1.19 -20.52 7.66
C VAL A 174 -2.19 -20.64 8.79
N GLN A 175 -2.43 -21.87 9.25
CA GLN A 175 -3.12 -22.10 10.51
C GLN A 175 -2.11 -21.93 11.65
N ILE A 176 -2.46 -21.12 12.63
CA ILE A 176 -1.70 -20.93 13.87
C ILE A 176 -2.36 -21.78 14.93
N ASP A 177 -1.62 -22.69 15.55
CA ASP A 177 -2.06 -23.38 16.74
C ASP A 177 -2.08 -22.38 17.90
N GLU A 178 -3.26 -22.17 18.49
CA GLU A 178 -3.43 -21.17 19.56
C GLU A 178 -2.71 -21.57 20.87
N SER A 179 -2.56 -22.87 21.13
CA SER A 179 -1.88 -23.36 22.31
C SER A 179 -0.35 -23.23 22.20
N GLU A 180 0.20 -23.54 21.05
CA GLU A 180 1.64 -23.38 20.75
C GLU A 180 1.98 -21.98 20.27
N ARG A 181 0.99 -21.16 19.92
CA ARG A 181 1.11 -19.81 19.34
C ARG A 181 2.06 -19.80 18.11
N ARG A 182 2.01 -20.86 17.32
CA ARG A 182 2.84 -21.02 16.13
C ARG A 182 2.12 -21.76 15.01
N GLY A 183 2.58 -21.53 13.79
CA GLY A 183 2.13 -22.28 12.62
C GLY A 183 3.26 -22.47 11.63
N VAL A 184 3.23 -23.58 10.88
CA VAL A 184 4.21 -23.86 9.85
C VAL A 184 3.56 -23.74 8.47
N CYS A 185 4.12 -22.88 7.64
CA CYS A 185 3.69 -22.72 6.26
C CYS A 185 4.16 -23.88 5.39
N ALA A 186 3.39 -24.23 4.36
CA ALA A 186 3.81 -25.22 3.36
C ALA A 186 5.12 -24.87 2.61
N CYS A 187 5.63 -23.65 2.73
CA CYS A 187 6.94 -23.25 2.22
C CYS A 187 8.09 -23.48 3.21
N GLY A 188 7.80 -24.08 4.38
CA GLY A 188 8.77 -24.38 5.44
C GLY A 188 8.99 -23.25 6.48
N ARG A 189 8.48 -22.05 6.25
CA ARG A 189 8.61 -20.95 7.23
C ARG A 189 7.70 -21.16 8.42
N THR A 190 8.21 -20.87 9.63
CA THR A 190 7.44 -20.85 10.85
C THR A 190 6.94 -19.43 11.13
N LEU A 191 5.68 -19.29 11.50
CA LEU A 191 5.06 -18.07 11.97
C LEU A 191 4.83 -18.19 13.47
N LEU A 192 5.21 -17.16 14.21
CA LEU A 192 5.01 -17.05 15.65
C LEU A 192 3.97 -15.98 15.94
N MET A 193 3.00 -16.28 16.77
CA MET A 193 1.99 -15.34 17.24
C MET A 193 2.41 -14.77 18.60
N GLU A 194 2.47 -13.46 18.69
CA GLU A 194 2.84 -12.73 19.91
C GLU A 194 1.74 -11.72 20.24
N ARG A 195 1.65 -11.27 21.47
CA ARG A 195 0.82 -10.13 21.82
C ARG A 195 1.50 -8.85 21.33
N SER A 196 0.72 -7.92 20.77
CA SER A 196 1.22 -6.59 20.46
C SER A 196 1.77 -5.91 21.71
N ALA A 197 2.66 -4.93 21.54
CA ALA A 197 3.28 -4.22 22.66
C ALA A 197 2.26 -3.54 23.59
N ASP A 198 1.10 -3.17 23.08
CA ASP A 198 -0.03 -2.60 23.83
C ASP A 198 -0.98 -3.67 24.41
N GLY A 199 -0.70 -4.96 24.17
CA GLY A 199 -1.48 -6.10 24.65
C GLY A 199 -2.89 -6.26 24.06
N ARG A 200 -3.28 -5.43 23.09
CA ARG A 200 -4.66 -5.38 22.58
C ARG A 200 -4.94 -6.37 21.46
N ASN A 201 -3.94 -6.74 20.69
CA ASN A 201 -4.08 -7.59 19.53
C ASN A 201 -3.01 -8.67 19.48
N ASP A 202 -3.29 -9.75 18.76
CA ASP A 202 -2.25 -10.68 18.35
C ASP A 202 -1.57 -10.17 17.09
N VAL A 203 -0.25 -10.32 17.03
CA VAL A 203 0.58 -10.02 15.85
C VAL A 203 1.37 -11.26 15.48
N VAL A 204 1.64 -11.42 14.20
CA VAL A 204 2.37 -12.58 13.69
C VAL A 204 3.66 -12.11 13.05
N ARG A 205 4.75 -12.84 13.28
CA ARG A 205 6.03 -12.65 12.59
C ARG A 205 6.58 -13.98 12.09
N VAL A 206 7.44 -13.92 11.09
CA VAL A 206 8.21 -15.07 10.66
C VAL A 206 9.39 -15.27 11.63
N ALA A 207 9.55 -16.51 12.09
CA ALA A 207 10.67 -16.90 12.97
C ALA A 207 11.98 -16.95 12.20
#